data_eb7c4f0290fd9b4d89ad2a80082f0955
#
_entry.id   eb7c4f0290fd9b4d89ad2a80082f0955
#
_cell.length_a   1.000
_cell.length_b   1.000
_cell.length_c   1.000
_cell.angle_alpha   90.00
_cell.angle_beta   90.00
_cell.angle_gamma   90.00
#
_symmetry.space_group_name_H-M   'P 1'
#
loop_
_entity.id
_entity.type
_entity.pdbx_description
1 polymer ?
#
loop_
_entity_poly.entity_id
_entity_poly.type
_entity_poly.pdbx_seq_one_letter_code
_entity_poly.pdbx_strand_id
1 'polypeptide(L)'
;MVKFLLSIPAEPIAQGRPRLSSRGGFARAYDPPKSRSWKAFVADYAQKAMKEQGLTAPLDGPLMVKIRFGFPLPKSQHRKNPRPMMWHMKRPDLDNLYKGVIDGMEGIVYHRDSEIVKVVMDKVIVPQGTAPYVNLAVVKVEPLNP
;
A
#
# COMPACT_ATOMS: atom_id res chain seq x y z
N MET A 1 19.28 -12.77 -0.12
CA MET A 1 17.97 -12.48 -0.77
C MET A 1 17.73 -10.98 -0.75
N VAL A 2 17.52 -10.38 -1.90
CA VAL A 2 17.23 -8.94 -1.98
C VAL A 2 15.79 -8.71 -1.55
N LYS A 3 15.61 -7.81 -0.59
CA LYS A 3 14.34 -7.57 0.06
C LYS A 3 14.21 -6.10 0.42
N PHE A 4 13.01 -5.58 0.24
CA PHE A 4 12.66 -4.23 0.64
C PHE A 4 11.54 -4.28 1.67
N LEU A 5 11.70 -3.54 2.77
CA LEU A 5 10.71 -3.43 3.83
C LEU A 5 10.21 -2.00 3.95
N LEU A 6 8.91 -1.82 4.11
CA LEU A 6 8.32 -0.51 4.30
C LEU A 6 7.26 -0.56 5.39
N SER A 7 7.34 0.39 6.31
CA SER A 7 6.30 0.63 7.32
C SER A 7 5.86 2.08 7.21
N ILE A 8 4.58 2.29 6.95
CA ILE A 8 3.98 3.62 6.85
C ILE A 8 3.07 3.81 8.06
N PRO A 9 3.38 4.76 8.96
CA PRO A 9 2.59 4.98 10.18
C PRO A 9 1.38 5.88 9.91
N ALA A 10 0.46 5.39 9.10
CA ALA A 10 -0.73 6.15 8.71
C ALA A 10 -1.89 5.21 8.44
N GLU A 11 -3.10 5.74 8.57
CA GLU A 11 -4.30 5.00 8.19
C GLU A 11 -4.30 4.74 6.68
N PRO A 12 -4.50 3.47 6.26
CA PRO A 12 -4.52 3.16 4.84
C PRO A 12 -5.62 3.92 4.10
N ILE A 13 -5.30 4.38 2.89
CA ILE A 13 -6.24 5.11 2.04
C ILE A 13 -6.46 4.33 0.75
N ALA A 14 -7.72 4.11 0.41
CA ALA A 14 -8.07 3.44 -0.82
C ALA A 14 -7.94 4.38 -2.02
N GLN A 15 -7.50 3.83 -3.14
CA GLN A 15 -7.50 4.55 -4.41
C GLN A 15 -8.95 4.80 -4.83
N GLY A 16 -9.30 6.09 -5.03
CA GLY A 16 -10.58 6.43 -5.61
C GLY A 16 -10.62 6.07 -7.08
N ARG A 17 -11.82 5.86 -7.60
CA ARG A 17 -12.00 5.67 -9.04
C ARG A 17 -11.62 6.94 -9.78
N PRO A 18 -10.97 6.84 -10.96
CA PRO A 18 -10.74 8.02 -11.78
C PRO A 18 -12.05 8.76 -12.07
N ARG A 19 -12.02 10.08 -11.93
CA ARG A 19 -13.16 10.92 -12.25
C ARG A 19 -13.02 11.45 -13.66
N LEU A 20 -14.16 11.66 -14.33
CA LEU A 20 -14.19 12.28 -15.64
C LEU A 20 -14.45 13.78 -15.50
N SER A 21 -13.68 14.57 -16.25
CA SER A 21 -13.89 16.01 -16.36
C SER A 21 -14.12 16.36 -17.81
N SER A 22 -15.17 17.16 -18.09
CA SER A 22 -15.45 17.70 -19.42
C SER A 22 -14.96 19.15 -19.57
N ARG A 23 -14.16 19.64 -18.64
CA ARG A 23 -13.58 20.98 -18.69
C ARG A 23 -12.77 21.16 -19.98
N GLY A 24 -13.02 22.24 -20.71
CA GLY A 24 -12.36 22.50 -21.98
C GLY A 24 -12.91 21.73 -23.16
N GLY A 25 -14.10 21.12 -23.05
CA GLY A 25 -14.78 20.41 -24.13
C GLY A 25 -14.34 18.97 -24.33
N PHE A 26 -13.44 18.46 -23.51
CA PHE A 26 -12.94 17.08 -23.61
C PHE A 26 -13.14 16.35 -22.28
N ALA A 27 -13.61 15.09 -22.37
CA ALA A 27 -13.66 14.21 -21.21
C ALA A 27 -12.24 13.73 -20.88
N ARG A 28 -11.81 13.92 -19.63
CA ARG A 28 -10.51 13.43 -19.14
C ARG A 28 -10.72 12.65 -17.87
N ALA A 29 -10.03 11.49 -17.76
CA ALA A 29 -9.94 10.78 -16.51
C ALA A 29 -8.83 11.38 -15.65
N TYR A 30 -9.10 11.58 -14.37
CA TYR A 30 -8.11 12.05 -13.42
C TYR A 30 -8.30 11.39 -12.05
N ASP A 31 -7.19 11.24 -11.32
CA ASP A 31 -7.25 10.73 -9.96
C ASP A 31 -7.82 11.77 -8.99
N PRO A 32 -8.69 11.37 -8.05
CA PRO A 32 -9.12 12.26 -6.99
C PRO A 32 -7.93 12.82 -6.18
N PRO A 33 -8.01 14.05 -5.68
CA PRO A 33 -6.91 14.65 -4.92
C PRO A 33 -6.40 13.82 -3.76
N LYS A 34 -7.29 13.14 -3.03
CA LYS A 34 -6.92 12.25 -1.92
C LYS A 34 -6.05 11.10 -2.37
N SER A 35 -6.36 10.48 -3.53
CA SER A 35 -5.56 9.41 -4.11
C SER A 35 -4.18 9.89 -4.52
N ARG A 36 -4.08 11.06 -5.13
CA ARG A 36 -2.79 11.66 -5.53
C ARG A 36 -1.93 11.97 -4.32
N SER A 37 -2.51 12.53 -3.28
CA SER A 37 -1.79 12.85 -2.04
C SER A 37 -1.28 11.60 -1.36
N TRP A 38 -2.07 10.53 -1.35
CA TRP A 38 -1.67 9.25 -0.78
C TRP A 38 -0.52 8.63 -1.55
N LYS A 39 -0.57 8.61 -2.87
CA LYS A 39 0.51 8.09 -3.71
C LYS A 39 1.82 8.84 -3.46
N ALA A 40 1.76 10.17 -3.38
CA ALA A 40 2.93 11.00 -3.09
C ALA A 40 3.50 10.70 -1.69
N PHE A 41 2.64 10.49 -0.72
CA PHE A 41 3.02 10.14 0.64
C PHE A 41 3.72 8.78 0.69
N VAL A 42 3.16 7.77 0.00
CA VAL A 42 3.76 6.44 -0.13
C VAL A 42 5.13 6.54 -0.83
N ALA A 43 5.21 7.29 -1.93
CA ALA A 43 6.45 7.49 -2.68
C ALA A 43 7.56 8.07 -1.79
N ASP A 44 7.22 9.03 -0.95
CA ASP A 44 8.16 9.67 -0.04
C ASP A 44 8.73 8.69 0.98
N TYR A 45 7.87 7.89 1.60
CA TYR A 45 8.29 6.84 2.53
C TYR A 45 9.12 5.76 1.83
N ALA A 46 8.73 5.39 0.61
CA ALA A 46 9.45 4.38 -0.17
C ALA A 46 10.88 4.85 -0.52
N GLN A 47 11.03 6.09 -0.93
CA GLN A 47 12.36 6.67 -1.24
C GLN A 47 13.26 6.67 -0.03
N LYS A 48 12.75 7.10 1.12
CA LYS A 48 13.50 7.10 2.38
C LYS A 48 13.91 5.69 2.78
N ALA A 49 12.98 4.74 2.69
CA ALA A 49 13.24 3.34 3.06
C ALA A 49 14.26 2.69 2.12
N MET A 50 14.20 2.95 0.82
CA MET A 50 15.21 2.48 -0.14
C MET A 50 16.59 2.96 0.27
N LYS A 51 16.73 4.24 0.55
CA LYS A 51 18.00 4.86 0.97
C LYS A 51 18.50 4.25 2.28
N GLU A 52 17.65 4.11 3.28
CA GLU A 52 18.00 3.55 4.59
C GLU A 52 18.46 2.10 4.50
N GLN A 53 17.91 1.36 3.55
CA GLN A 53 18.24 -0.06 3.34
C GLN A 53 19.39 -0.27 2.35
N GLY A 54 20.00 0.80 1.88
CA GLY A 54 21.14 0.73 0.95
C GLY A 54 20.76 0.29 -0.45
N LEU A 55 19.50 0.41 -0.83
CA LEU A 55 19.03 0.06 -2.16
C LEU A 55 19.13 1.29 -3.07
N THR A 56 20.04 1.22 -4.04
CA THR A 56 20.37 2.36 -4.91
C THR A 56 19.64 2.36 -6.24
N ALA A 57 18.96 1.26 -6.54
CA ALA A 57 18.20 1.09 -7.78
C ALA A 57 16.94 0.26 -7.51
N PRO A 58 15.89 0.42 -8.35
CA PRO A 58 14.71 -0.42 -8.23
C PRO A 58 15.05 -1.91 -8.32
N LEU A 59 14.26 -2.72 -7.64
CA LEU A 59 14.40 -4.19 -7.69
C LEU A 59 13.91 -4.70 -9.04
N ASP A 60 14.65 -5.65 -9.60
CA ASP A 60 14.25 -6.33 -10.84
C ASP A 60 13.43 -7.58 -10.50
N GLY A 61 12.32 -7.77 -11.23
CA GLY A 61 11.43 -8.90 -11.04
C GLY A 61 11.95 -10.22 -11.60
N PRO A 62 11.23 -11.33 -11.31
CA PRO A 62 9.87 -11.37 -10.74
C PRO A 62 9.82 -11.06 -9.25
N LEU A 63 8.79 -10.34 -8.83
CA LEU A 63 8.64 -9.87 -7.46
C LEU A 63 7.38 -10.40 -6.78
N MET A 64 7.47 -10.58 -5.46
CA MET A 64 6.31 -10.81 -4.60
C MET A 64 6.14 -9.62 -3.67
N VAL A 65 4.90 -9.21 -3.46
CA VAL A 65 4.54 -8.17 -2.50
C VAL A 65 3.68 -8.79 -1.40
N LYS A 66 4.03 -8.49 -0.17
CA LYS A 66 3.30 -8.94 1.01
C LYS A 66 2.89 -7.71 1.80
N ILE A 67 1.59 -7.47 2.00
CA ILE A 67 1.09 -6.24 2.62
C ILE A 67 0.05 -6.55 3.69
N ARG A 68 0.17 -5.88 4.83
CA ARG A 68 -0.91 -5.80 5.81
C ARG A 68 -1.35 -4.35 5.97
N PHE A 69 -2.64 -4.12 5.83
CA PHE A 69 -3.28 -2.82 6.06
C PHE A 69 -3.91 -2.83 7.44
N GLY A 70 -3.42 -1.97 8.34
CA GLY A 70 -3.91 -1.87 9.70
C GLY A 70 -4.76 -0.61 9.89
N PHE A 71 -6.05 -0.80 10.17
CA PHE A 71 -7.02 0.29 10.39
C PHE A 71 -7.24 0.51 11.88
N PRO A 72 -7.50 1.76 12.30
CA PRO A 72 -7.78 2.03 13.71
C PRO A 72 -9.14 1.47 14.10
N LEU A 73 -9.26 1.01 15.35
CA LEU A 73 -10.55 0.65 15.91
C LEU A 73 -11.38 1.92 16.12
N PRO A 74 -12.63 1.98 15.58
CA PRO A 74 -13.50 3.13 15.84
C PRO A 74 -13.67 3.38 17.34
N LYS A 75 -13.64 4.63 17.75
CA LYS A 75 -13.73 5.02 19.18
C LYS A 75 -14.99 4.48 19.84
N SER A 76 -16.09 4.39 19.10
CA SER A 76 -17.35 3.83 19.58
C SER A 76 -17.27 2.36 19.99
N GLN A 77 -16.25 1.64 19.53
CA GLN A 77 -16.03 0.23 19.82
C GLN A 77 -14.95 -0.01 20.89
N HIS A 78 -14.36 1.04 21.45
CA HIS A 78 -13.37 0.91 22.51
C HIS A 78 -14.02 0.35 23.77
N ARG A 79 -13.29 -0.53 24.44
CA ARG A 79 -13.71 -1.18 25.67
C ARG A 79 -12.67 -0.95 26.77
N LYS A 80 -13.12 -1.12 28.04
CA LYS A 80 -12.22 -1.06 29.20
C LYS A 80 -11.13 -2.12 29.10
N ASN A 81 -11.49 -3.35 28.72
CA ASN A 81 -10.52 -4.38 28.33
C ASN A 81 -10.21 -4.18 26.85
N PRO A 82 -8.98 -3.78 26.48
CA PRO A 82 -8.65 -3.48 25.09
C PRO A 82 -8.95 -4.63 24.15
N ARG A 83 -9.55 -4.33 23.01
CA ARG A 83 -9.85 -5.34 21.98
C ARG A 83 -8.56 -5.77 21.28
N PRO A 84 -8.42 -7.08 21.01
CA PRO A 84 -7.30 -7.59 20.21
C PRO A 84 -7.47 -7.24 18.73
N MET A 85 -6.45 -7.59 17.94
CA MET A 85 -6.53 -7.48 16.48
C MET A 85 -7.70 -8.31 15.93
N MET A 86 -8.42 -7.74 14.97
CA MET A 86 -9.57 -8.38 14.33
C MET A 86 -9.47 -8.25 12.83
N TRP A 87 -10.11 -9.14 12.08
CA TRP A 87 -10.24 -8.97 10.64
C TRP A 87 -11.13 -7.77 10.32
N HIS A 88 -10.74 -7.00 9.32
CA HIS A 88 -11.52 -5.86 8.83
C HIS A 88 -12.38 -6.32 7.65
N MET A 89 -13.68 -6.51 7.87
CA MET A 89 -14.59 -7.08 6.88
C MET A 89 -15.46 -6.04 6.17
N LYS A 90 -15.20 -4.75 6.38
CA LYS A 90 -15.94 -3.66 5.76
C LYS A 90 -15.08 -2.95 4.70
N ARG A 91 -15.66 -2.01 3.98
CA ARG A 91 -14.91 -1.17 3.05
C ARG A 91 -13.77 -0.44 3.76
N PRO A 92 -12.70 -0.09 3.06
CA PRO A 92 -12.50 -0.26 1.62
C PRO A 92 -12.03 -1.66 1.24
N ASP A 93 -12.17 -1.99 -0.07
CA ASP A 93 -11.76 -3.28 -0.61
C ASP A 93 -10.24 -3.38 -0.75
N LEU A 94 -9.71 -4.59 -0.63
CA LEU A 94 -8.26 -4.84 -0.70
C LEU A 94 -7.62 -4.35 -2.00
N ASP A 95 -8.27 -4.58 -3.14
CA ASP A 95 -7.73 -4.17 -4.44
C ASP A 95 -7.53 -2.66 -4.54
N ASN A 96 -8.44 -1.87 -3.99
CA ASN A 96 -8.32 -0.42 -3.97
C ASN A 96 -7.22 0.07 -3.03
N LEU A 97 -7.02 -0.60 -1.90
CA LEU A 97 -5.92 -0.33 -0.98
C LEU A 97 -4.57 -0.66 -1.61
N TYR A 98 -4.49 -1.82 -2.25
CA TYR A 98 -3.30 -2.29 -2.95
C TYR A 98 -2.88 -1.31 -4.05
N LYS A 99 -3.82 -0.90 -4.88
CA LYS A 99 -3.53 -0.05 -6.04
C LYS A 99 -2.83 1.26 -5.66
N GLY A 100 -3.30 1.94 -4.64
CA GLY A 100 -2.69 3.21 -4.20
C GLY A 100 -1.26 3.05 -3.74
N VAL A 101 -0.96 1.98 -3.01
CA VAL A 101 0.39 1.70 -2.52
C VAL A 101 1.31 1.27 -3.66
N ILE A 102 0.85 0.39 -4.53
CA ILE A 102 1.65 -0.11 -5.65
C ILE A 102 1.98 1.00 -6.64
N ASP A 103 1.02 1.86 -6.96
CA ASP A 103 1.25 3.01 -7.83
C ASP A 103 2.23 4.01 -7.20
N GLY A 104 2.17 4.19 -5.88
CA GLY A 104 3.08 5.07 -5.16
C GLY A 104 4.53 4.57 -5.15
N MET A 105 4.76 3.27 -5.21
CA MET A 105 6.10 2.66 -5.21
C MET A 105 6.68 2.49 -6.61
N GLU A 106 5.87 2.59 -7.66
CA GLU A 106 6.32 2.37 -9.04
C GLU A 106 7.37 3.40 -9.46
N GLY A 107 8.44 2.93 -10.06
CA GLY A 107 9.59 3.76 -10.44
C GLY A 107 10.58 4.01 -9.29
N ILE A 108 10.27 3.56 -8.08
CA ILE A 108 11.11 3.73 -6.89
C ILE A 108 11.61 2.38 -6.40
N VAL A 109 10.71 1.49 -6.04
CA VAL A 109 11.01 0.16 -5.49
C VAL A 109 11.19 -0.86 -6.61
N TYR A 110 10.46 -0.70 -7.68
CA TYR A 110 10.52 -1.53 -8.90
C TYR A 110 10.23 -0.63 -10.10
N HIS A 111 10.58 -1.09 -11.30
CA HIS A 111 10.39 -0.30 -12.51
C HIS A 111 8.93 -0.22 -12.91
N ARG A 112 8.26 -1.38 -12.94
CA ARG A 112 6.86 -1.48 -13.35
C ARG A 112 6.10 -2.47 -12.47
N ASP A 113 4.85 -2.17 -12.20
CA ASP A 113 3.97 -3.04 -11.41
C ASP A 113 3.73 -4.41 -12.06
N SER A 114 3.92 -4.50 -13.38
CA SER A 114 3.83 -5.78 -14.11
C SER A 114 4.90 -6.79 -13.71
N GLU A 115 5.97 -6.36 -13.04
CA GLU A 115 7.00 -7.26 -12.50
C GLU A 115 6.53 -7.99 -11.24
N ILE A 116 5.46 -7.53 -10.62
CA ILE A 116 4.86 -8.18 -9.45
C ILE A 116 4.04 -9.37 -9.94
N VAL A 117 4.47 -10.57 -9.58
CA VAL A 117 3.85 -11.83 -10.04
C VAL A 117 3.12 -12.58 -8.95
N LYS A 118 3.28 -12.15 -7.69
CA LYS A 118 2.63 -12.77 -6.54
C LYS A 118 2.32 -11.70 -5.51
N VAL A 119 1.11 -11.74 -4.94
CA VAL A 119 0.68 -10.83 -3.89
C VAL A 119 0.02 -11.61 -2.77
N VAL A 120 0.43 -11.32 -1.54
CA VAL A 120 -0.25 -11.78 -0.34
C VAL A 120 -0.62 -10.54 0.45
N MET A 121 -1.90 -10.31 0.66
CA MET A 121 -2.37 -9.12 1.37
C MET A 121 -3.57 -9.41 2.24
N ASP A 122 -3.66 -8.67 3.33
CA ASP A 122 -4.80 -8.72 4.22
C ASP A 122 -5.07 -7.35 4.83
N LYS A 123 -6.22 -7.21 5.46
CA LYS A 123 -6.58 -6.01 6.20
C LYS A 123 -7.14 -6.36 7.56
N VAL A 124 -6.68 -5.63 8.55
CA VAL A 124 -7.04 -5.86 9.95
C VAL A 124 -7.46 -4.57 10.61
N ILE A 125 -8.19 -4.69 11.71
CA ILE A 125 -8.37 -3.62 12.67
C ILE A 125 -7.29 -3.86 13.72
N VAL A 126 -6.42 -2.86 13.93
CA VAL A 126 -5.30 -3.00 14.87
C VAL A 126 -5.82 -3.12 16.30
N PRO A 127 -5.04 -3.70 17.22
CA PRO A 127 -5.43 -3.75 18.62
C PRO A 127 -5.75 -2.36 19.17
N GLN A 128 -6.73 -2.28 20.03
CA GLN A 128 -7.08 -1.01 20.69
C GLN A 128 -5.85 -0.38 21.35
N GLY A 129 -5.61 0.90 21.07
CA GLY A 129 -4.44 1.62 21.57
C GLY A 129 -3.22 1.54 20.64
N THR A 130 -3.29 0.79 19.54
CA THR A 130 -2.24 0.70 18.53
C THR A 130 -2.53 1.70 17.41
N ALA A 131 -1.48 2.34 16.87
CA ALA A 131 -1.62 3.23 15.73
C ALA A 131 -1.85 2.46 14.43
N PRO A 132 -2.61 3.01 13.48
CA PRO A 132 -2.81 2.40 12.17
C PRO A 132 -1.51 2.38 11.36
N TYR A 133 -1.44 1.49 10.37
CA TYR A 133 -0.22 1.31 9.58
C TYR A 133 -0.49 0.66 8.23
N VAL A 134 0.50 0.78 7.35
CA VAL A 134 0.67 -0.08 6.19
C VAL A 134 2.06 -0.70 6.32
N ASN A 135 2.12 -2.02 6.48
CA ASN A 135 3.39 -2.75 6.58
C ASN A 135 3.52 -3.67 5.36
N LEU A 136 4.65 -3.58 4.68
CA LEU A 136 4.84 -4.39 3.48
C LEU A 136 6.29 -4.83 3.29
N ALA A 137 6.44 -5.87 2.48
CA ALA A 137 7.72 -6.36 2.00
C ALA A 137 7.62 -6.60 0.49
N VAL A 138 8.68 -6.28 -0.22
CA VAL A 138 8.85 -6.63 -1.64
C VAL A 138 10.08 -7.50 -1.73
N VAL A 139 9.93 -8.69 -2.28
CA VAL A 139 11.02 -9.67 -2.38
C VAL A 139 11.10 -10.25 -3.79
N LYS A 140 12.31 -10.62 -4.21
CA LYS A 140 12.48 -11.36 -5.47
C LYS A 140 11.95 -12.78 -5.29
N VAL A 141 11.25 -13.24 -6.31
CA VAL A 141 10.72 -14.62 -6.34
C VAL A 141 11.73 -15.51 -7.06
N GLU A 142 11.94 -16.72 -6.52
CA GLU A 142 12.79 -17.69 -7.17
C GLU A 142 12.22 -18.10 -8.54
N PRO A 143 13.08 -18.36 -9.55
CA PRO A 143 12.62 -18.85 -10.83
C PRO A 143 11.80 -20.13 -10.68
N LEU A 144 10.79 -20.28 -11.52
CA LEU A 144 10.02 -21.51 -11.57
C LEU A 144 10.90 -22.64 -12.08
N ASN A 145 10.84 -23.80 -11.42
CA ASN A 145 11.46 -24.99 -11.94
C ASN A 145 10.66 -25.52 -13.13
N PRO A 146 11.34 -25.87 -14.26
CA PRO A 146 10.64 -26.42 -15.41
C PRO A 146 9.97 -27.79 -15.12
#